data_0178a1153d1b7b2dc85596e6b14f2b5e
#
_entry.id   0178a1153d1b7b2dc85596e6b14f2b5e
#
_cell.length_a   1.000
_cell.length_b   1.000
_cell.length_c   1.000
_cell.angle_alpha   90.00
_cell.angle_beta   90.00
_cell.angle_gamma   90.00
#
_symmetry.space_group_name_H-M   'P 1'
#
loop_
_entity.id
_entity.type
_entity.pdbx_description
1 polymer ?
#
loop_
_entity_poly.entity_id
_entity_poly.type
_entity_poly.pdbx_seq_one_letter_code
_entity_poly.pdbx_strand_id
1 'polypeptide(L)'
;MTAFQFRRLAAAAVSALALAASAPALAQKTEKVDFILNWVAGGDHAPYYYAKKMGWYAEAGIDLNIEQGKGSVLAVQKVGAGATPIGLADMANALTLRGKGADTVGVFNVYANSPQGLYWLKSSGIRSVKDLAGKKIGNPPGDGARTMWPALAKANGIDPNSVTWVNIDANSKLAALKSGAVDAVTSFYNLHHVFQKELGSNMGFLAWRDAGLNPYGNSIIVNAEFLKTHKPLVANFVKVTQKAFAACVADPKPCINALVEANGALKYNNEMTNWMLVEELMSDKTSRTVALGWFDDARMARDYDLVKTYIGLDKPFDVKTAYTNEFLDKSIKMTK
;
A
#
# COMPACT_ATOMS: atom_id res chain seq x y z
N MET A 1 68.48 -5.46 38.26
CA MET A 1 67.11 -5.35 37.84
C MET A 1 66.54 -6.75 37.65
N THR A 2 65.67 -7.18 38.55
CA THR A 2 65.24 -8.58 38.70
C THR A 2 63.99 -8.84 37.80
N ALA A 3 63.85 -10.06 37.34
CA ALA A 3 62.77 -10.54 36.46
C ALA A 3 61.37 -10.22 36.95
N PHE A 4 61.17 -9.73 38.13
CA PHE A 4 59.89 -9.34 38.75
C PHE A 4 59.37 -7.98 38.28
N GLN A 5 60.23 -7.08 37.80
CA GLN A 5 59.78 -5.76 37.26
C GLN A 5 59.29 -5.81 35.85
N PHE A 6 59.78 -6.76 35.03
CA PHE A 6 59.29 -6.95 33.65
C PHE A 6 57.85 -7.54 33.58
N ARG A 7 57.47 -8.36 34.56
CA ARG A 7 56.10 -8.94 34.61
C ARG A 7 55.03 -7.92 34.98
N ARG A 8 55.34 -6.88 35.72
CA ARG A 8 54.34 -5.85 36.09
C ARG A 8 54.11 -4.81 34.98
N LEU A 9 55.07 -4.58 34.12
CA LEU A 9 54.92 -3.67 32.97
C LEU A 9 54.13 -4.32 31.81
N ALA A 10 54.24 -5.63 31.61
CA ALA A 10 53.48 -6.36 30.60
C ALA A 10 51.98 -6.50 30.97
N ALA A 11 51.65 -6.63 32.28
CA ALA A 11 50.26 -6.71 32.75
C ALA A 11 49.50 -5.37 32.65
N ALA A 12 50.19 -4.24 32.79
CA ALA A 12 49.62 -2.90 32.66
C ALA A 12 49.30 -2.52 31.20
N ALA A 13 50.10 -3.01 30.22
CA ALA A 13 49.88 -2.74 28.80
C ALA A 13 48.72 -3.53 28.21
N VAL A 14 48.42 -4.74 28.72
CA VAL A 14 47.28 -5.55 28.25
C VAL A 14 45.96 -5.01 28.80
N SER A 15 45.93 -4.43 29.99
CA SER A 15 44.72 -3.83 30.58
C SER A 15 44.32 -2.50 29.92
N ALA A 16 45.26 -1.76 29.32
CA ALA A 16 44.98 -0.50 28.63
C ALA A 16 44.39 -0.70 27.22
N LEU A 17 44.63 -1.86 26.56
CA LEU A 17 44.07 -2.18 25.25
C LEU A 17 42.62 -2.68 25.32
N ALA A 18 42.17 -3.19 26.47
CA ALA A 18 40.81 -3.70 26.64
C ALA A 18 39.76 -2.62 26.92
N LEU A 19 40.13 -1.39 27.24
CA LEU A 19 39.22 -0.25 27.49
C LEU A 19 38.95 0.61 26.26
N ALA A 20 39.62 0.39 25.13
CA ALA A 20 39.46 1.21 23.93
C ALA A 20 38.34 0.70 22.97
N ALA A 21 37.64 -0.41 23.29
CA ALA A 21 36.69 -1.03 22.40
C ALA A 21 35.19 -0.77 22.72
N SER A 22 34.90 0.03 23.73
CA SER A 22 33.49 0.46 23.99
C SER A 22 33.33 1.94 23.63
N ALA A 23 33.48 2.24 22.32
CA ALA A 23 32.88 3.46 21.80
C ALA A 23 31.35 3.31 21.99
N PRO A 24 30.67 4.24 22.70
CA PRO A 24 29.22 4.20 22.73
C PRO A 24 28.77 4.26 21.28
N ALA A 25 28.00 3.26 20.86
CA ALA A 25 27.25 3.35 19.60
C ALA A 25 26.42 4.64 19.75
N LEU A 26 26.84 5.71 19.08
CA LEU A 26 26.03 6.92 18.97
C LEU A 26 24.67 6.45 18.44
N ALA A 27 23.67 6.44 19.31
CA ALA A 27 22.30 6.13 18.89
C ALA A 27 22.01 7.06 17.70
N GLN A 28 21.88 6.49 16.52
CA GLN A 28 21.62 7.26 15.32
C GLN A 28 20.32 8.03 15.57
N LYS A 29 20.41 9.37 15.52
CA LYS A 29 19.25 10.23 15.73
C LYS A 29 18.21 9.89 14.64
N THR A 30 17.11 9.30 15.07
CA THR A 30 16.00 9.00 14.15
C THR A 30 15.16 10.25 13.90
N GLU A 31 14.67 10.40 12.68
CA GLU A 31 13.67 11.41 12.31
C GLU A 31 12.29 10.78 12.34
N LYS A 32 11.32 11.46 12.98
CA LYS A 32 9.94 10.98 13.02
C LYS A 32 9.31 11.12 11.63
N VAL A 33 8.77 10.03 11.11
CA VAL A 33 8.08 9.96 9.83
C VAL A 33 6.68 9.42 10.04
N ASP A 34 5.67 10.25 9.79
CA ASP A 34 4.29 9.81 9.77
C ASP A 34 3.98 9.18 8.39
N PHE A 35 3.43 7.96 8.42
CA PHE A 35 3.03 7.19 7.25
C PHE A 35 1.57 6.79 7.36
N ILE A 36 0.72 7.31 6.47
CA ILE A 36 -0.71 6.99 6.45
C ILE A 36 -0.98 5.81 5.51
N LEU A 37 -1.67 4.78 6.02
CA LEU A 37 -2.20 3.68 5.22
C LEU A 37 -3.39 4.15 4.37
N ASN A 38 -3.69 3.40 3.31
CA ASN A 38 -4.91 3.64 2.52
C ASN A 38 -6.18 3.20 3.26
N TRP A 39 -6.07 2.24 4.18
CA TRP A 39 -7.19 1.62 4.90
C TRP A 39 -6.83 1.28 6.34
N VAL A 40 -7.79 0.67 7.07
CA VAL A 40 -7.50 0.04 8.37
C VAL A 40 -6.46 -1.07 8.18
N ALA A 41 -5.60 -1.29 9.18
CA ALA A 41 -4.53 -2.27 9.09
C ALA A 41 -5.07 -3.67 8.82
N GLY A 42 -4.42 -4.38 7.91
CA GLY A 42 -4.72 -5.75 7.51
C GLY A 42 -3.47 -6.45 6.98
N GLY A 43 -3.59 -7.69 6.52
CA GLY A 43 -2.47 -8.51 6.06
C GLY A 43 -1.60 -7.85 5.01
N ASP A 44 -2.18 -7.03 4.15
CA ASP A 44 -1.49 -6.23 3.13
C ASP A 44 -0.53 -5.18 3.69
N HIS A 45 -0.68 -4.82 4.95
CA HIS A 45 0.19 -3.87 5.63
C HIS A 45 1.26 -4.53 6.50
N ALA A 46 1.27 -5.87 6.60
CA ALA A 46 2.19 -6.62 7.46
C ALA A 46 3.68 -6.28 7.25
N PRO A 47 4.19 -6.04 6.01
CA PRO A 47 5.59 -5.69 5.81
C PRO A 47 6.05 -4.45 6.56
N TYR A 48 5.21 -3.42 6.66
CA TYR A 48 5.55 -2.19 7.40
C TYR A 48 5.70 -2.43 8.89
N TYR A 49 4.77 -3.20 9.49
CA TYR A 49 4.80 -3.57 10.91
C TYR A 49 5.98 -4.49 11.21
N TYR A 50 6.29 -5.41 10.30
CA TYR A 50 7.43 -6.31 10.43
C TYR A 50 8.76 -5.54 10.41
N ALA A 51 8.99 -4.67 9.42
CA ALA A 51 10.20 -3.86 9.35
C ALA A 51 10.35 -2.94 10.56
N LYS A 52 9.24 -2.37 11.06
CA LYS A 52 9.25 -1.57 12.29
C LYS A 52 9.64 -2.42 13.50
N LYS A 53 9.04 -3.60 13.68
CA LYS A 53 9.35 -4.54 14.77
C LYS A 53 10.81 -4.99 14.72
N MET A 54 11.34 -5.26 13.54
CA MET A 54 12.74 -5.66 13.33
C MET A 54 13.75 -4.53 13.53
N GLY A 55 13.30 -3.29 13.77
CA GLY A 55 14.17 -2.13 13.92
C GLY A 55 14.76 -1.60 12.62
N TRP A 56 14.41 -2.14 11.45
CA TRP A 56 15.02 -1.77 10.18
C TRP A 56 14.80 -0.31 9.79
N TYR A 57 13.63 0.26 10.13
CA TYR A 57 13.42 1.71 9.95
C TYR A 57 14.28 2.53 10.89
N ALA A 58 14.41 2.13 12.17
CA ALA A 58 15.25 2.82 13.14
C ALA A 58 16.74 2.78 12.75
N GLU A 59 17.23 1.62 12.29
CA GLU A 59 18.58 1.47 11.74
C GLU A 59 18.83 2.35 10.51
N ALA A 60 17.77 2.67 9.77
CA ALA A 60 17.80 3.57 8.61
C ALA A 60 17.57 5.05 8.98
N GLY A 61 17.55 5.39 10.28
CA GLY A 61 17.36 6.75 10.78
C GLY A 61 15.90 7.21 10.82
N ILE A 62 14.93 6.29 10.80
CA ILE A 62 13.49 6.58 10.73
C ILE A 62 12.77 6.08 11.98
N ASP A 63 12.13 7.00 12.73
CA ASP A 63 11.12 6.65 13.73
C ASP A 63 9.73 6.66 13.03
N LEU A 64 9.31 5.48 12.56
CA LEU A 64 8.10 5.34 11.75
C LEU A 64 6.84 5.32 12.62
N ASN A 65 5.93 6.28 12.38
CA ASN A 65 4.57 6.27 12.93
C ASN A 65 3.58 5.85 11.84
N ILE A 66 2.85 4.74 12.04
CA ILE A 66 1.88 4.20 11.08
C ILE A 66 0.48 4.64 11.47
N GLU A 67 -0.14 5.49 10.64
CA GLU A 67 -1.53 5.94 10.80
C GLU A 67 -2.48 5.07 9.97
N GLN A 68 -3.61 4.67 10.54
CA GLN A 68 -4.67 3.99 9.78
C GLN A 68 -5.38 4.97 8.84
N GLY A 69 -5.70 4.49 7.62
CA GLY A 69 -6.41 5.25 6.61
C GLY A 69 -7.92 4.99 6.59
N LYS A 70 -8.61 5.80 5.79
CA LYS A 70 -10.05 5.68 5.52
C LYS A 70 -10.36 5.76 4.02
N GLY A 71 -9.42 5.35 3.18
CA GLY A 71 -9.53 5.33 1.73
C GLY A 71 -8.40 6.07 1.03
N SER A 72 -8.07 5.62 -0.19
CA SER A 72 -6.97 6.17 -0.99
C SER A 72 -7.13 7.67 -1.27
N VAL A 73 -8.36 8.15 -1.48
CA VAL A 73 -8.63 9.58 -1.72
C VAL A 73 -8.17 10.43 -0.55
N LEU A 74 -8.53 10.03 0.70
CA LEU A 74 -8.13 10.77 1.89
C LEU A 74 -6.62 10.70 2.14
N ALA A 75 -5.99 9.55 1.88
CA ALA A 75 -4.55 9.42 1.98
C ALA A 75 -3.82 10.36 1.00
N VAL A 76 -4.24 10.40 -0.28
CA VAL A 76 -3.66 11.32 -1.27
C VAL A 76 -3.87 12.78 -0.88
N GLN A 77 -5.05 13.14 -0.36
CA GLN A 77 -5.32 14.51 0.09
C GLN A 77 -4.39 14.95 1.23
N LYS A 78 -4.21 14.08 2.25
CA LYS A 78 -3.31 14.36 3.37
C LYS A 78 -1.86 14.51 2.91
N VAL A 79 -1.38 13.59 2.05
CA VAL A 79 -0.01 13.62 1.53
C VAL A 79 0.18 14.82 0.61
N GLY A 80 -0.75 15.05 -0.32
CA GLY A 80 -0.67 16.18 -1.27
C GLY A 80 -0.71 17.55 -0.61
N ALA A 81 -1.39 17.67 0.53
CA ALA A 81 -1.41 18.88 1.35
C ALA A 81 -0.19 19.01 2.28
N GLY A 82 0.71 18.02 2.33
CA GLY A 82 1.86 18.02 3.24
C GLY A 82 1.53 17.76 4.72
N ALA A 83 0.28 17.38 5.03
CA ALA A 83 -0.13 17.06 6.40
C ALA A 83 0.48 15.74 6.92
N THR A 84 0.81 14.83 6.01
CA THR A 84 1.53 13.59 6.26
C THR A 84 2.54 13.42 5.12
N PRO A 85 3.84 13.19 5.39
CA PRO A 85 4.85 13.21 4.34
C PRO A 85 4.77 12.02 3.38
N ILE A 86 4.38 10.84 3.87
CA ILE A 86 4.34 9.60 3.12
C ILE A 86 2.99 8.89 3.33
N GLY A 87 2.45 8.27 2.29
CA GLY A 87 1.20 7.52 2.40
C GLY A 87 1.12 6.36 1.43
N LEU A 88 0.09 5.55 1.62
CA LEU A 88 -0.28 4.45 0.74
C LEU A 88 -1.61 4.78 0.07
N ALA A 89 -1.69 4.68 -1.25
CA ALA A 89 -2.92 4.92 -2.01
C ALA A 89 -2.87 4.22 -3.37
N ASP A 90 -4.03 3.92 -3.96
CA ASP A 90 -4.11 3.50 -5.36
C ASP A 90 -3.50 4.56 -6.28
N MET A 91 -2.61 4.14 -7.18
CA MET A 91 -1.90 5.07 -8.07
C MET A 91 -2.84 5.84 -8.99
N ALA A 92 -3.92 5.21 -9.47
CA ALA A 92 -4.92 5.89 -10.27
C ALA A 92 -5.62 7.04 -9.51
N ASN A 93 -5.84 6.89 -8.21
CA ASN A 93 -6.36 7.97 -7.36
C ASN A 93 -5.32 9.07 -7.14
N ALA A 94 -4.05 8.70 -7.00
CA ALA A 94 -2.95 9.68 -6.91
C ALA A 94 -2.85 10.52 -8.19
N LEU A 95 -2.90 9.89 -9.37
CA LEU A 95 -2.91 10.60 -10.66
C LEU A 95 -4.14 11.52 -10.80
N THR A 96 -5.33 11.03 -10.43
CA THR A 96 -6.57 11.82 -10.48
C THR A 96 -6.48 13.08 -9.62
N LEU A 97 -6.03 12.94 -8.37
CA LEU A 97 -5.96 14.05 -7.43
C LEU A 97 -4.77 14.98 -7.71
N ARG A 98 -3.67 14.44 -8.29
CA ARG A 98 -2.59 15.28 -8.81
C ARG A 98 -3.09 16.23 -9.91
N GLY A 99 -3.94 15.75 -10.81
CA GLY A 99 -4.65 16.58 -11.77
C GLY A 99 -5.58 17.63 -11.16
N LYS A 100 -5.87 17.54 -9.87
CA LYS A 100 -6.63 18.52 -9.06
C LYS A 100 -5.74 19.34 -8.12
N GLY A 101 -4.41 19.17 -8.21
CA GLY A 101 -3.44 19.94 -7.44
C GLY A 101 -2.84 19.26 -6.22
N ALA A 102 -3.13 18.00 -5.96
CA ALA A 102 -2.44 17.24 -4.91
C ALA A 102 -1.01 16.91 -5.35
N ASP A 103 -0.01 17.46 -4.66
CA ASP A 103 1.39 17.33 -5.07
C ASP A 103 2.02 16.06 -4.47
N THR A 104 1.84 14.92 -5.18
CA THR A 104 2.32 13.60 -4.75
C THR A 104 3.14 12.93 -5.84
N VAL A 105 4.16 12.13 -5.42
CA VAL A 105 5.02 11.32 -6.29
C VAL A 105 5.01 9.87 -5.80
N GLY A 106 4.72 8.92 -6.69
CA GLY A 106 4.83 7.49 -6.42
C GLY A 106 6.29 7.04 -6.36
N VAL A 107 6.67 6.29 -5.33
CA VAL A 107 8.06 5.84 -5.12
C VAL A 107 8.22 4.33 -4.99
N PHE A 108 7.11 3.60 -4.82
CA PHE A 108 7.09 2.13 -4.74
C PHE A 108 5.70 1.61 -5.10
N ASN A 109 5.58 0.78 -6.12
CA ASN A 109 4.31 0.14 -6.46
C ASN A 109 4.11 -1.14 -5.65
N VAL A 110 3.08 -1.19 -4.81
CA VAL A 110 2.75 -2.39 -4.04
C VAL A 110 1.90 -3.34 -4.87
N TYR A 111 0.82 -2.85 -5.48
CA TYR A 111 -0.07 -3.69 -6.28
C TYR A 111 0.12 -3.43 -7.77
N ALA A 112 0.80 -4.37 -8.42
CA ALA A 112 0.92 -4.38 -9.88
C ALA A 112 -0.42 -4.57 -10.59
N ASN A 113 -1.42 -5.13 -9.92
CA ASN A 113 -2.76 -5.33 -10.45
C ASN A 113 -3.80 -4.57 -9.61
N SER A 114 -4.84 -4.06 -10.28
CA SER A 114 -5.93 -3.38 -9.58
C SER A 114 -6.60 -4.31 -8.57
N PRO A 115 -6.68 -3.90 -7.30
CA PRO A 115 -7.33 -4.69 -6.26
C PRO A 115 -8.85 -4.52 -6.27
N GLN A 116 -9.39 -3.56 -7.03
CA GLN A 116 -10.80 -3.20 -7.00
C GLN A 116 -11.70 -4.35 -7.43
N GLY A 117 -12.76 -4.57 -6.68
CA GLY A 117 -13.80 -5.55 -6.96
C GLY A 117 -15.19 -5.05 -6.61
N LEU A 118 -16.19 -5.65 -7.26
CA LEU A 118 -17.60 -5.52 -6.94
C LEU A 118 -18.09 -6.82 -6.32
N TYR A 119 -18.88 -6.72 -5.26
CA TYR A 119 -19.48 -7.84 -4.55
C TYR A 119 -20.98 -7.62 -4.41
N TRP A 120 -21.78 -8.66 -4.65
CA TRP A 120 -23.22 -8.66 -4.55
C TRP A 120 -23.76 -10.02 -4.11
N LEU A 121 -25.02 -10.11 -3.78
CA LEU A 121 -25.69 -11.40 -3.60
C LEU A 121 -26.17 -11.91 -4.96
N LYS A 122 -25.85 -13.13 -5.36
CA LYS A 122 -26.36 -13.72 -6.63
C LYS A 122 -27.88 -13.70 -6.72
N SER A 123 -28.55 -13.78 -5.58
CA SER A 123 -30.01 -13.65 -5.47
C SER A 123 -30.55 -12.28 -5.93
N SER A 124 -29.69 -11.23 -6.02
CA SER A 124 -30.07 -9.92 -6.56
C SER A 124 -30.24 -9.88 -8.08
N GLY A 125 -29.82 -10.94 -8.78
CA GLY A 125 -29.85 -11.02 -10.25
C GLY A 125 -28.73 -10.27 -10.97
N ILE A 126 -27.81 -9.60 -10.26
CA ILE A 126 -26.64 -8.94 -10.85
C ILE A 126 -25.68 -10.00 -11.39
N ARG A 127 -25.22 -9.85 -12.64
CA ARG A 127 -24.28 -10.76 -13.33
C ARG A 127 -23.10 -10.03 -13.96
N SER A 128 -23.24 -8.73 -14.20
CA SER A 128 -22.25 -7.90 -14.89
C SER A 128 -22.28 -6.46 -14.40
N VAL A 129 -21.31 -5.64 -14.84
CA VAL A 129 -21.32 -4.19 -14.58
C VAL A 129 -22.58 -3.52 -15.09
N LYS A 130 -23.14 -4.00 -16.22
CA LYS A 130 -24.35 -3.43 -16.84
C LYS A 130 -25.58 -3.53 -15.94
N ASP A 131 -25.68 -4.58 -15.13
CA ASP A 131 -26.82 -4.80 -14.24
C ASP A 131 -26.81 -3.88 -13.00
N LEU A 132 -25.74 -3.07 -12.85
CA LEU A 132 -25.63 -2.09 -11.76
C LEU A 132 -26.38 -0.78 -12.07
N ALA A 133 -26.83 -0.55 -13.31
CA ALA A 133 -27.67 0.61 -13.61
C ALA A 133 -28.94 0.61 -12.75
N GLY A 134 -29.22 1.73 -12.07
CA GLY A 134 -30.33 1.88 -11.12
C GLY A 134 -30.09 1.28 -9.74
N LYS A 135 -28.93 0.66 -9.49
CA LYS A 135 -28.62 -0.03 -8.21
C LYS A 135 -27.97 0.90 -7.18
N LYS A 136 -28.10 0.50 -5.92
CA LYS A 136 -27.44 1.14 -4.77
C LYS A 136 -26.10 0.46 -4.51
N ILE A 137 -25.02 1.23 -4.56
CA ILE A 137 -23.66 0.74 -4.26
C ILE A 137 -23.19 1.33 -2.92
N GLY A 138 -22.91 0.47 -1.96
CA GLY A 138 -22.40 0.87 -0.65
C GLY A 138 -20.87 1.09 -0.68
N ASN A 139 -20.43 2.26 -0.22
CA ASN A 139 -19.01 2.60 -0.24
C ASN A 139 -18.73 3.82 0.66
N PRO A 140 -17.61 3.86 1.42
CA PRO A 140 -17.20 5.06 2.14
C PRO A 140 -16.86 6.22 1.19
N PRO A 141 -17.15 7.48 1.55
CA PRO A 141 -16.88 8.64 0.68
C PRO A 141 -15.41 8.81 0.27
N GLY A 142 -14.46 8.38 1.12
CA GLY A 142 -13.01 8.48 0.87
C GLY A 142 -12.41 7.27 0.15
N ASP A 143 -13.23 6.28 -0.21
CA ASP A 143 -12.77 5.08 -0.93
C ASP A 143 -12.52 5.41 -2.41
N GLY A 144 -11.38 4.94 -2.92
CA GLY A 144 -10.94 5.22 -4.29
C GLY A 144 -11.84 4.66 -5.39
N ALA A 145 -12.65 3.65 -5.09
CA ALA A 145 -13.57 3.08 -6.07
C ALA A 145 -14.58 4.10 -6.61
N ARG A 146 -15.10 5.02 -5.77
CA ARG A 146 -16.00 6.08 -6.24
C ARG A 146 -15.35 6.98 -7.28
N THR A 147 -14.12 7.41 -7.03
CA THR A 147 -13.37 8.26 -7.96
C THR A 147 -13.15 7.56 -9.29
N MET A 148 -12.88 6.24 -9.27
CA MET A 148 -12.58 5.45 -10.46
C MET A 148 -13.82 4.82 -11.11
N TRP A 149 -14.98 4.88 -10.49
CA TRP A 149 -16.23 4.33 -11.02
C TRP A 149 -16.58 4.82 -12.44
N PRO A 150 -16.45 6.12 -12.78
CA PRO A 150 -16.75 6.58 -14.13
C PRO A 150 -15.93 5.88 -15.21
N ALA A 151 -14.68 5.49 -14.90
CA ALA A 151 -13.85 4.74 -15.84
C ALA A 151 -14.43 3.32 -16.07
N LEU A 152 -14.79 2.59 -15.00
CA LEU A 152 -15.39 1.27 -15.12
C LEU A 152 -16.73 1.32 -15.84
N ALA A 153 -17.61 2.25 -15.47
CA ALA A 153 -18.93 2.41 -16.04
C ALA A 153 -18.87 2.69 -17.56
N LYS A 154 -18.11 3.70 -17.97
CA LYS A 154 -17.96 4.08 -19.38
C LYS A 154 -17.30 2.97 -20.21
N ALA A 155 -16.27 2.30 -19.68
CA ALA A 155 -15.60 1.19 -20.35
C ALA A 155 -16.57 0.00 -20.60
N ASN A 156 -17.62 -0.13 -19.78
CA ASN A 156 -18.64 -1.16 -19.91
C ASN A 156 -19.96 -0.66 -20.55
N GLY A 157 -19.98 0.57 -21.07
CA GLY A 157 -21.10 1.14 -21.82
C GLY A 157 -22.32 1.50 -20.97
N ILE A 158 -22.11 1.86 -19.68
CA ILE A 158 -23.19 2.37 -18.82
C ILE A 158 -22.91 3.81 -18.38
N ASP A 159 -23.98 4.55 -18.13
CA ASP A 159 -23.89 5.90 -17.58
C ASP A 159 -23.33 5.83 -16.14
N PRO A 160 -22.23 6.51 -15.83
CA PRO A 160 -21.68 6.58 -14.46
C PRO A 160 -22.69 7.10 -13.42
N ASN A 161 -23.63 7.92 -13.83
CA ASN A 161 -24.66 8.50 -12.96
C ASN A 161 -25.87 7.59 -12.75
N SER A 162 -25.91 6.44 -13.40
CA SER A 162 -27.03 5.49 -13.26
C SER A 162 -27.06 4.72 -11.95
N VAL A 163 -26.02 4.83 -11.11
CA VAL A 163 -25.94 4.18 -9.80
C VAL A 163 -26.18 5.17 -8.67
N THR A 164 -26.73 4.69 -7.55
CA THR A 164 -26.86 5.47 -6.32
C THR A 164 -25.79 5.06 -5.32
N TRP A 165 -24.92 5.98 -4.94
CA TRP A 165 -23.93 5.75 -3.89
C TRP A 165 -24.54 5.90 -2.50
N VAL A 166 -24.43 4.85 -1.68
CA VAL A 166 -24.84 4.87 -0.28
C VAL A 166 -23.60 4.99 0.59
N ASN A 167 -23.52 6.04 1.41
CA ASN A 167 -22.42 6.24 2.35
C ASN A 167 -22.52 5.24 3.49
N ILE A 168 -21.51 4.42 3.64
CA ILE A 168 -21.39 3.43 4.72
C ILE A 168 -19.98 3.49 5.31
N ASP A 169 -19.82 2.99 6.53
CA ASP A 169 -18.51 2.84 7.13
C ASP A 169 -17.70 1.70 6.48
N ALA A 170 -16.38 1.79 6.57
CA ALA A 170 -15.45 0.82 6.01
C ALA A 170 -15.76 -0.63 6.41
N ASN A 171 -16.08 -0.84 7.70
CA ASN A 171 -16.35 -2.17 8.26
C ASN A 171 -17.80 -2.62 8.08
N SER A 172 -18.69 -1.78 7.51
CA SER A 172 -20.12 -2.08 7.36
C SER A 172 -20.48 -2.66 5.99
N LYS A 173 -19.54 -2.76 5.05
CA LYS A 173 -19.80 -3.20 3.66
C LYS A 173 -20.54 -4.53 3.60
N LEU A 174 -20.05 -5.55 4.32
CA LEU A 174 -20.64 -6.87 4.31
C LEU A 174 -22.02 -6.90 4.99
N ALA A 175 -22.17 -6.20 6.12
CA ALA A 175 -23.46 -6.09 6.82
C ALA A 175 -24.53 -5.38 5.97
N ALA A 176 -24.15 -4.27 5.32
CA ALA A 176 -25.05 -3.52 4.43
C ALA A 176 -25.52 -4.38 3.23
N LEU A 177 -24.61 -5.20 2.68
CA LEU A 177 -24.96 -6.14 1.60
C LEU A 177 -25.89 -7.25 2.10
N LYS A 178 -25.58 -7.89 3.22
CA LYS A 178 -26.40 -8.99 3.79
C LYS A 178 -27.80 -8.54 4.20
N SER A 179 -27.95 -7.30 4.69
CA SER A 179 -29.25 -6.73 5.07
C SER A 179 -30.09 -6.24 3.88
N GLY A 180 -29.52 -6.17 2.68
CA GLY A 180 -30.20 -5.58 1.51
C GLY A 180 -30.28 -4.05 1.55
N ALA A 181 -29.55 -3.38 2.45
CA ALA A 181 -29.49 -1.91 2.46
C ALA A 181 -28.84 -1.36 1.18
N VAL A 182 -28.00 -2.14 0.55
CA VAL A 182 -27.36 -1.88 -0.75
C VAL A 182 -27.43 -3.13 -1.63
N ASP A 183 -27.42 -2.93 -2.96
CA ASP A 183 -27.43 -4.02 -3.94
C ASP A 183 -26.03 -4.60 -4.19
N ALA A 184 -25.02 -3.75 -4.09
CA ALA A 184 -23.62 -4.12 -4.27
C ALA A 184 -22.72 -3.30 -3.34
N VAL A 185 -21.49 -3.76 -3.13
CA VAL A 185 -20.42 -3.01 -2.46
C VAL A 185 -19.13 -3.11 -3.26
N THR A 186 -18.28 -2.10 -3.15
CA THR A 186 -16.89 -2.21 -3.64
C THR A 186 -16.00 -2.70 -2.53
N SER A 187 -15.02 -3.54 -2.83
CA SER A 187 -13.98 -3.94 -1.89
C SER A 187 -12.73 -4.39 -2.64
N PHE A 188 -11.59 -4.35 -1.97
CA PHE A 188 -10.35 -4.88 -2.52
C PHE A 188 -10.36 -6.41 -2.51
N TYR A 189 -9.70 -6.99 -3.51
CA TYR A 189 -9.60 -8.43 -3.71
C TYR A 189 -8.88 -9.15 -2.55
N ASN A 190 -7.97 -8.50 -1.86
CA ASN A 190 -7.32 -9.08 -0.66
C ASN A 190 -8.32 -9.39 0.49
N LEU A 191 -9.54 -8.85 0.44
CA LEU A 191 -10.64 -9.18 1.35
C LEU A 191 -11.64 -10.21 0.76
N HIS A 192 -11.39 -10.73 -0.44
CA HIS A 192 -12.28 -11.68 -1.13
C HIS A 192 -12.66 -12.89 -0.26
N HIS A 193 -11.71 -13.45 0.47
CA HIS A 193 -11.93 -14.58 1.35
C HIS A 193 -12.94 -14.30 2.47
N VAL A 194 -13.04 -13.06 2.95
CA VAL A 194 -14.02 -12.65 3.98
C VAL A 194 -15.43 -12.71 3.38
N PHE A 195 -15.61 -12.12 2.18
CA PHE A 195 -16.90 -12.17 1.49
C PHE A 195 -17.28 -13.60 1.12
N GLN A 196 -16.33 -14.40 0.64
CA GLN A 196 -16.57 -15.81 0.29
C GLN A 196 -17.01 -16.63 1.49
N LYS A 197 -16.36 -16.47 2.64
CA LYS A 197 -16.71 -17.14 3.90
C LYS A 197 -18.13 -16.79 4.34
N GLU A 198 -18.51 -15.52 4.27
CA GLU A 198 -19.75 -14.99 4.82
C GLU A 198 -20.96 -15.15 3.89
N LEU A 199 -20.75 -15.13 2.58
CA LEU A 199 -21.82 -15.19 1.57
C LEU A 199 -21.92 -16.58 0.91
N GLY A 200 -20.89 -17.41 1.01
CA GLY A 200 -20.85 -18.76 0.48
C GLY A 200 -21.18 -18.82 -1.03
N SER A 201 -22.03 -19.75 -1.41
CA SER A 201 -22.46 -19.94 -2.81
C SER A 201 -23.29 -18.78 -3.37
N ASN A 202 -23.85 -17.92 -2.50
CA ASN A 202 -24.61 -16.73 -2.90
C ASN A 202 -23.73 -15.51 -3.21
N MET A 203 -22.40 -15.61 -3.06
CA MET A 203 -21.48 -14.52 -3.41
C MET A 203 -21.39 -14.33 -4.92
N GLY A 204 -21.77 -13.15 -5.42
CA GLY A 204 -21.41 -12.63 -6.73
C GLY A 204 -20.17 -11.75 -6.60
N PHE A 205 -19.26 -11.85 -7.56
CA PHE A 205 -18.01 -11.09 -7.58
C PHE A 205 -17.57 -10.78 -9.01
N LEU A 206 -16.98 -9.59 -9.18
CA LEU A 206 -16.30 -9.18 -10.42
C LEU A 206 -15.09 -8.34 -10.05
N ALA A 207 -13.88 -8.79 -10.41
CA ALA A 207 -12.70 -7.96 -10.35
C ALA A 207 -12.73 -6.91 -11.48
N TRP A 208 -12.39 -5.67 -11.15
CA TRP A 208 -12.40 -4.59 -12.16
C TRP A 208 -11.38 -4.85 -13.28
N ARG A 209 -10.26 -5.51 -12.96
CA ARG A 209 -9.25 -5.93 -13.93
C ARG A 209 -9.84 -6.87 -15.00
N ASP A 210 -10.81 -7.72 -14.62
CA ASP A 210 -11.47 -8.64 -15.54
C ASP A 210 -12.56 -7.94 -16.39
N ALA A 211 -13.00 -6.76 -15.92
CA ALA A 211 -13.91 -5.87 -16.65
C ALA A 211 -13.15 -4.78 -17.45
N GLY A 212 -11.86 -4.98 -17.73
CA GLY A 212 -11.07 -4.10 -18.58
C GLY A 212 -10.42 -2.91 -17.87
N LEU A 213 -10.49 -2.84 -16.54
CA LEU A 213 -9.92 -1.73 -15.76
C LEU A 213 -8.83 -2.23 -14.78
N ASN A 214 -7.58 -2.28 -15.24
CA ASN A 214 -6.45 -2.77 -14.45
C ASN A 214 -5.31 -1.73 -14.29
N PRO A 215 -5.55 -0.53 -13.72
CA PRO A 215 -4.47 0.38 -13.37
C PRO A 215 -3.66 -0.17 -12.20
N TYR A 216 -2.48 0.43 -11.95
CA TYR A 216 -1.71 0.20 -10.74
C TYR A 216 -2.56 0.53 -9.49
N GLY A 217 -2.56 -0.41 -8.53
CA GLY A 217 -3.25 -0.24 -7.26
C GLY A 217 -2.38 0.45 -6.20
N ASN A 218 -2.43 -0.05 -4.97
CA ASN A 218 -1.70 0.52 -3.84
C ASN A 218 -0.23 0.80 -4.19
N SER A 219 0.16 2.03 -3.99
CA SER A 219 1.52 2.52 -4.19
C SER A 219 1.89 3.46 -3.05
N ILE A 220 3.16 3.44 -2.65
CA ILE A 220 3.68 4.44 -1.73
C ILE A 220 3.81 5.74 -2.48
N ILE A 221 3.17 6.76 -1.95
CA ILE A 221 3.20 8.14 -2.44
C ILE A 221 3.87 9.04 -1.40
N VAL A 222 4.62 10.00 -1.87
CA VAL A 222 5.33 10.99 -1.04
C VAL A 222 4.91 12.39 -1.47
N ASN A 223 4.79 13.32 -0.52
CA ASN A 223 4.63 14.74 -0.83
C ASN A 223 5.86 15.22 -1.62
N ALA A 224 5.66 15.91 -2.75
CA ALA A 224 6.75 16.26 -3.65
C ALA A 224 7.79 17.22 -3.03
N GLU A 225 7.36 18.17 -2.20
CA GLU A 225 8.30 19.06 -1.49
C GLU A 225 9.08 18.30 -0.41
N PHE A 226 8.43 17.38 0.32
CA PHE A 226 9.11 16.49 1.26
C PHE A 226 10.13 15.59 0.56
N LEU A 227 9.77 15.03 -0.60
CA LEU A 227 10.69 14.23 -1.42
C LEU A 227 11.93 15.05 -1.82
N LYS A 228 11.76 16.30 -2.21
CA LYS A 228 12.84 17.20 -2.61
C LYS A 228 13.76 17.55 -1.45
N THR A 229 13.21 17.83 -0.28
CA THR A 229 13.96 18.34 0.88
C THR A 229 14.53 17.21 1.76
N HIS A 230 13.92 16.00 1.74
CA HIS A 230 14.30 14.83 2.57
C HIS A 230 14.63 13.59 1.72
N LYS A 231 15.19 13.81 0.53
CA LYS A 231 15.49 12.74 -0.44
C LYS A 231 16.23 11.52 0.13
N PRO A 232 17.28 11.68 0.97
CA PRO A 232 17.96 10.54 1.59
C PRO A 232 17.05 9.74 2.53
N LEU A 233 16.19 10.41 3.29
CA LEU A 233 15.24 9.77 4.20
C LEU A 233 14.20 8.95 3.43
N VAL A 234 13.65 9.51 2.34
CA VAL A 234 12.72 8.80 1.45
C VAL A 234 13.41 7.60 0.80
N ALA A 235 14.66 7.73 0.36
CA ALA A 235 15.43 6.62 -0.20
C ALA A 235 15.59 5.48 0.83
N ASN A 236 15.90 5.81 2.07
CA ASN A 236 16.00 4.84 3.17
C ASN A 236 14.65 4.17 3.45
N PHE A 237 13.56 4.94 3.51
CA PHE A 237 12.22 4.41 3.69
C PHE A 237 11.86 3.40 2.59
N VAL A 238 12.08 3.75 1.32
CA VAL A 238 11.77 2.87 0.17
C VAL A 238 12.61 1.59 0.20
N LYS A 239 13.91 1.69 0.46
CA LYS A 239 14.81 0.52 0.54
C LYS A 239 14.39 -0.45 1.66
N VAL A 240 14.10 0.08 2.85
CA VAL A 240 13.63 -0.73 3.98
C VAL A 240 12.30 -1.40 3.64
N THR A 241 11.38 -0.65 3.04
CA THR A 241 10.06 -1.16 2.62
C THR A 241 10.21 -2.26 1.57
N GLN A 242 11.01 -2.06 0.52
CA GLN A 242 11.25 -3.08 -0.51
C GLN A 242 11.83 -4.36 0.10
N LYS A 243 12.83 -4.24 0.99
CA LYS A 243 13.39 -5.36 1.76
C LYS A 243 12.31 -6.09 2.56
N ALA A 244 11.42 -5.35 3.23
CA ALA A 244 10.35 -5.90 4.05
C ALA A 244 9.33 -6.69 3.20
N PHE A 245 8.89 -6.13 2.08
CA PHE A 245 8.00 -6.84 1.16
C PHE A 245 8.65 -8.11 0.62
N ALA A 246 9.92 -8.08 0.21
CA ALA A 246 10.64 -9.26 -0.24
C ALA A 246 10.74 -10.33 0.86
N ALA A 247 11.03 -9.94 2.11
CA ALA A 247 11.10 -10.85 3.23
C ALA A 247 9.72 -11.52 3.50
N CYS A 248 8.63 -10.76 3.42
CA CYS A 248 7.28 -11.28 3.64
C CYS A 248 6.80 -12.18 2.48
N VAL A 249 7.24 -11.92 1.24
CA VAL A 249 7.02 -12.84 0.11
C VAL A 249 7.76 -14.15 0.32
N ALA A 250 8.99 -14.11 0.84
CA ALA A 250 9.78 -15.32 1.12
C ALA A 250 9.18 -16.14 2.28
N ASP A 251 8.85 -15.50 3.40
CA ASP A 251 8.17 -16.11 4.54
C ASP A 251 7.18 -15.10 5.18
N PRO A 252 5.87 -15.25 4.94
CA PRO A 252 4.88 -14.33 5.48
C PRO A 252 4.63 -14.48 7.00
N LYS A 253 4.99 -15.61 7.61
CA LYS A 253 4.64 -15.92 9.01
C LYS A 253 5.16 -14.88 10.01
N PRO A 254 6.45 -14.47 9.99
CA PRO A 254 6.96 -13.43 10.90
C PRO A 254 6.27 -12.08 10.68
N CYS A 255 5.92 -11.76 9.42
CA CYS A 255 5.26 -10.51 9.06
C CYS A 255 3.85 -10.42 9.62
N ILE A 256 3.06 -11.48 9.45
CA ILE A 256 1.70 -11.55 9.99
C ILE A 256 1.71 -11.56 11.51
N ASN A 257 2.67 -12.25 12.14
CA ASN A 257 2.84 -12.20 13.60
C ASN A 257 3.12 -10.76 14.09
N ALA A 258 4.01 -10.02 13.42
CA ALA A 258 4.31 -8.64 13.78
C ALA A 258 3.09 -7.71 13.67
N LEU A 259 2.27 -7.89 12.64
CA LEU A 259 1.02 -7.16 12.45
C LEU A 259 0.01 -7.47 13.57
N VAL A 260 -0.23 -8.75 13.87
CA VAL A 260 -1.22 -9.17 14.89
C VAL A 260 -0.78 -8.77 16.29
N GLU A 261 0.51 -8.81 16.59
CA GLU A 261 1.06 -8.30 17.86
C GLU A 261 0.83 -6.78 18.00
N ALA A 262 1.02 -6.03 16.92
CA ALA A 262 0.80 -4.59 16.91
C ALA A 262 -0.70 -4.21 16.97
N ASN A 263 -1.59 -5.11 16.56
CA ASN A 263 -3.03 -4.92 16.54
C ASN A 263 -3.77 -6.21 16.96
N GLY A 264 -3.96 -6.39 18.25
CA GLY A 264 -4.55 -7.59 18.85
C GLY A 264 -6.01 -7.90 18.45
N ALA A 265 -6.70 -6.98 17.75
CA ALA A 265 -8.03 -7.25 17.21
C ALA A 265 -7.99 -8.13 15.95
N LEU A 266 -6.84 -8.16 15.25
CA LEU A 266 -6.65 -8.96 14.05
C LEU A 266 -6.46 -10.46 14.36
N LYS A 267 -6.87 -11.30 13.42
CA LYS A 267 -6.76 -12.76 13.55
C LYS A 267 -5.75 -13.30 12.56
N TYR A 268 -4.71 -13.97 13.06
CA TYR A 268 -3.59 -14.49 12.27
C TYR A 268 -4.02 -15.19 10.97
N ASN A 269 -4.94 -16.16 11.04
CA ASN A 269 -5.36 -16.93 9.87
C ASN A 269 -6.08 -16.05 8.83
N ASN A 270 -6.84 -15.05 9.28
CA ASN A 270 -7.50 -14.10 8.38
C ASN A 270 -6.48 -13.23 7.64
N GLU A 271 -5.50 -12.70 8.38
CA GLU A 271 -4.47 -11.83 7.82
C GLU A 271 -3.47 -12.60 6.94
N MET A 272 -3.21 -13.86 7.26
CA MET A 272 -2.42 -14.74 6.39
C MET A 272 -3.14 -14.99 5.05
N THR A 273 -4.44 -15.25 5.06
CA THR A 273 -5.22 -15.43 3.83
C THR A 273 -5.29 -14.12 3.03
N ASN A 274 -5.43 -12.98 3.71
CA ASN A 274 -5.35 -11.66 3.09
C ASN A 274 -4.01 -11.50 2.36
N TRP A 275 -2.88 -11.79 3.01
CA TRP A 275 -1.54 -11.69 2.42
C TRP A 275 -1.35 -12.58 1.19
N MET A 276 -1.87 -13.80 1.19
CA MET A 276 -1.80 -14.68 0.01
C MET A 276 -2.47 -14.05 -1.22
N LEU A 277 -3.60 -13.37 -1.03
CA LEU A 277 -4.27 -12.64 -2.11
C LEU A 277 -3.51 -11.36 -2.52
N VAL A 278 -2.78 -10.75 -1.58
CA VAL A 278 -1.88 -9.63 -1.85
C VAL A 278 -0.72 -10.05 -2.75
N GLU A 279 -0.13 -11.23 -2.54
CA GLU A 279 0.94 -11.75 -3.39
C GLU A 279 0.50 -11.86 -4.87
N GLU A 280 -0.77 -12.26 -5.13
CA GLU A 280 -1.33 -12.26 -6.48
C GLU A 280 -1.44 -10.84 -7.09
N LEU A 281 -1.83 -9.85 -6.26
CA LEU A 281 -1.92 -8.45 -6.71
C LEU A 281 -0.56 -7.83 -6.99
N MET A 282 0.48 -8.23 -6.25
CA MET A 282 1.85 -7.73 -6.40
C MET A 282 2.55 -8.29 -7.63
N SER A 283 2.12 -9.46 -8.12
CA SER A 283 2.83 -10.25 -9.11
C SER A 283 2.45 -9.88 -10.54
N ASP A 284 3.42 -9.39 -11.32
CA ASP A 284 3.34 -9.22 -12.77
C ASP A 284 4.71 -9.47 -13.42
N LYS A 285 4.80 -9.29 -14.75
CA LYS A 285 6.07 -9.44 -15.48
C LYS A 285 7.12 -8.47 -14.93
N THR A 286 6.77 -7.22 -14.68
CA THR A 286 7.71 -6.18 -14.26
C THR A 286 8.26 -6.46 -12.85
N SER A 287 7.41 -6.78 -11.89
CA SER A 287 7.83 -7.11 -10.52
C SER A 287 8.73 -8.34 -10.46
N ARG A 288 8.52 -9.32 -11.37
CA ARG A 288 9.34 -10.54 -11.45
C ARG A 288 10.63 -10.39 -12.24
N THR A 289 10.71 -9.51 -13.22
CA THR A 289 11.87 -9.44 -14.12
C THR A 289 12.74 -8.20 -13.95
N VAL A 290 12.15 -7.08 -13.51
CA VAL A 290 12.85 -5.80 -13.31
C VAL A 290 13.16 -5.59 -11.84
N ALA A 291 12.12 -5.26 -11.03
CA ALA A 291 12.23 -5.10 -9.59
C ALA A 291 10.85 -5.14 -8.92
N LEU A 292 10.79 -5.64 -7.69
CA LEU A 292 9.64 -5.47 -6.83
C LEU A 292 9.42 -3.97 -6.55
N GLY A 293 8.21 -3.50 -6.79
CA GLY A 293 7.84 -2.09 -6.57
C GLY A 293 8.07 -1.17 -7.78
N TRP A 294 8.50 -1.69 -8.92
CA TRP A 294 8.83 -0.91 -10.12
C TRP A 294 7.58 -0.40 -10.84
N PHE A 295 7.58 0.87 -11.21
CA PHE A 295 6.62 1.45 -12.15
C PHE A 295 7.12 1.29 -13.58
N ASP A 296 6.38 0.60 -14.44
CA ASP A 296 6.63 0.53 -15.88
C ASP A 296 6.12 1.78 -16.58
N ASP A 297 6.97 2.44 -17.37
CA ASP A 297 6.67 3.72 -17.99
C ASP A 297 5.46 3.63 -18.96
N ALA A 298 5.39 2.57 -19.75
CA ALA A 298 4.29 2.40 -20.70
C ALA A 298 2.96 2.15 -19.98
N ARG A 299 3.01 1.45 -18.85
CA ARG A 299 1.83 1.23 -18.03
C ARG A 299 1.38 2.50 -17.31
N MET A 300 2.31 3.27 -16.74
CA MET A 300 2.00 4.57 -16.14
C MET A 300 1.37 5.54 -17.15
N ALA A 301 1.85 5.53 -18.40
CA ALA A 301 1.24 6.31 -19.47
C ALA A 301 -0.21 5.87 -19.76
N ARG A 302 -0.48 4.56 -19.84
CA ARG A 302 -1.85 4.03 -20.01
C ARG A 302 -2.76 4.36 -18.83
N ASP A 303 -2.27 4.26 -17.60
CA ASP A 303 -3.03 4.59 -16.41
C ASP A 303 -3.36 6.10 -16.35
N TYR A 304 -2.44 6.94 -16.77
CA TYR A 304 -2.67 8.38 -16.93
C TYR A 304 -3.73 8.67 -18.01
N ASP A 305 -3.62 8.03 -19.18
CA ASP A 305 -4.59 8.21 -20.27
C ASP A 305 -5.99 7.72 -19.85
N LEU A 306 -6.07 6.65 -19.08
CA LEU A 306 -7.32 6.15 -18.51
C LEU A 306 -7.97 7.20 -17.60
N VAL A 307 -7.20 7.77 -16.67
CA VAL A 307 -7.69 8.83 -15.77
C VAL A 307 -8.11 10.05 -16.57
N LYS A 308 -7.27 10.51 -17.50
CA LYS A 308 -7.54 11.68 -18.35
C LYS A 308 -8.82 11.51 -19.19
N THR A 309 -9.01 10.32 -19.77
CA THR A 309 -10.14 10.03 -20.69
C THR A 309 -11.46 9.88 -19.96
N TYR A 310 -11.47 9.13 -18.86
CA TYR A 310 -12.72 8.73 -18.22
C TYR A 310 -13.11 9.55 -16.99
N ILE A 311 -12.11 10.09 -16.26
CA ILE A 311 -12.34 10.88 -15.06
C ILE A 311 -12.25 12.38 -15.39
N GLY A 312 -11.27 12.75 -16.21
CA GLY A 312 -10.90 14.13 -16.50
C GLY A 312 -9.83 14.64 -15.53
N LEU A 313 -8.99 15.53 -16.02
CA LEU A 313 -7.94 16.21 -15.25
C LEU A 313 -8.11 17.71 -15.41
N ASP A 314 -8.33 18.43 -14.31
CA ASP A 314 -8.44 19.90 -14.32
C ASP A 314 -7.12 20.55 -14.77
N LYS A 315 -5.99 19.94 -14.38
CA LYS A 315 -4.63 20.36 -14.74
C LYS A 315 -3.84 19.16 -15.25
N PRO A 316 -3.79 18.92 -16.57
CA PRO A 316 -2.93 17.91 -17.15
C PRO A 316 -1.45 18.16 -16.82
N PHE A 317 -0.68 17.07 -16.62
CA PHE A 317 0.73 17.11 -16.28
C PHE A 317 1.51 16.03 -17.03
N ASP A 318 2.85 16.13 -17.07
CA ASP A 318 3.68 15.05 -17.56
C ASP A 318 3.67 13.91 -16.52
N VAL A 319 3.15 12.73 -16.92
CA VAL A 319 3.04 11.57 -16.04
C VAL A 319 4.38 11.12 -15.48
N LYS A 320 5.50 11.36 -16.17
CA LYS A 320 6.85 11.06 -15.69
C LYS A 320 7.23 11.83 -14.43
N THR A 321 6.53 12.94 -14.13
CA THR A 321 6.73 13.69 -12.89
C THR A 321 5.94 13.13 -11.70
N ALA A 322 5.05 12.17 -11.94
CA ALA A 322 4.18 11.61 -10.92
C ALA A 322 4.77 10.36 -10.21
N TYR A 323 5.91 9.87 -10.64
CA TYR A 323 6.56 8.70 -10.04
C TYR A 323 8.06 8.71 -10.26
N THR A 324 8.78 7.91 -9.47
CA THR A 324 10.21 7.62 -9.66
C THR A 324 10.56 6.21 -9.20
N ASN A 325 11.49 5.58 -9.89
CA ASN A 325 12.05 4.28 -9.56
C ASN A 325 13.47 4.38 -8.97
N GLU A 326 13.97 5.60 -8.74
CA GLU A 326 15.40 5.84 -8.42
C GLU A 326 15.88 5.21 -7.11
N PHE A 327 14.96 4.90 -6.19
CA PHE A 327 15.27 4.35 -4.86
C PHE A 327 15.22 2.82 -4.81
N LEU A 328 14.77 2.17 -5.89
CA LEU A 328 14.52 0.74 -5.91
C LEU A 328 15.79 -0.06 -6.25
N ASP A 329 16.01 -1.13 -5.51
CA ASP A 329 17.04 -2.12 -5.79
C ASP A 329 16.51 -3.14 -6.82
N LYS A 330 17.15 -3.16 -8.00
CA LYS A 330 16.79 -4.08 -9.10
C LYS A 330 17.15 -5.55 -8.82
N SER A 331 17.97 -5.82 -7.82
CA SER A 331 18.27 -7.19 -7.41
C SER A 331 17.12 -7.84 -6.65
N ILE A 332 16.23 -7.02 -6.07
CA ILE A 332 15.05 -7.46 -5.31
C ILE A 332 13.85 -7.59 -6.25
N LYS A 333 13.41 -8.81 -6.47
CA LYS A 333 12.32 -9.16 -7.39
C LYS A 333 11.25 -9.97 -6.69
N MET A 334 10.04 -9.96 -7.26
CA MET A 334 8.98 -10.89 -6.86
C MET A 334 9.40 -12.32 -7.21
N THR A 335 9.34 -13.22 -6.25
CA THR A 335 9.77 -14.63 -6.40
C THR A 335 8.62 -15.62 -6.56
N LYS A 336 7.38 -15.14 -6.39
CA LYS A 336 6.14 -15.93 -6.51
C LYS A 336 5.22 -15.38 -7.60
#